data_997f5dccd0ae95433255a9d1e8776d0b
#
_entry.id   997f5dccd0ae95433255a9d1e8776d0b
#
_cell.length_a   1.000
_cell.length_b   1.000
_cell.length_c   1.000
_cell.angle_alpha   90.00
_cell.angle_beta   90.00
_cell.angle_gamma   90.00
#
_symmetry.space_group_name_H-M   'P 1'
#
loop_
_entity.id
_entity.type
_entity.pdbx_description
1 polymer ?
#
loop_
_entity_poly.entity_id
_entity_poly.type
_entity_poly.pdbx_seq_one_letter_code
_entity_poly.pdbx_strand_id
1 'polypeptide(L)'
;MRSFKPMILALATAVAAFTGNANAQDYSIGWDPRSGDVWVDNYLGDVNRYGSRYRDPFVNEMVRYYGAPRDLVDDLLTTRNWAPGDVYYACSIAQVLGRPCRYVADYWEQHHGKGWGVVAQELGIRPGSPEFPALKGHAGRGAERGRGRGQQQGPGRGGDEGRGRGNGNGNGRGNGNGRGG
;
A
#
# COMPACT_ATOMS: atom_id res chain seq x y z
N MET A 1 -20.06 -21.10 75.90
CA MET A 1 -20.17 -19.87 75.09
C MET A 1 -19.00 -19.86 74.11
N ARG A 2 -19.24 -20.22 72.84
CA ARG A 2 -18.22 -20.24 71.80
C ARG A 2 -18.45 -19.05 70.87
N SER A 3 -17.49 -18.13 70.86
CA SER A 3 -17.50 -16.91 70.05
C SER A 3 -17.10 -17.24 68.60
N PHE A 4 -18.04 -17.06 67.65
CA PHE A 4 -17.73 -17.16 66.22
C PHE A 4 -17.30 -15.78 65.70
N LYS A 5 -16.04 -15.66 65.23
CA LYS A 5 -15.58 -14.50 64.49
C LYS A 5 -15.94 -14.67 63.02
N PRO A 6 -16.58 -13.70 62.37
CA PRO A 6 -16.78 -13.76 60.92
C PRO A 6 -15.50 -13.43 60.19
N MET A 7 -15.09 -14.35 59.35
CA MET A 7 -13.96 -14.19 58.39
C MET A 7 -14.52 -13.52 57.14
N ILE A 8 -14.18 -12.25 56.94
CA ILE A 8 -14.54 -11.48 55.75
C ILE A 8 -13.57 -11.90 54.64
N LEU A 9 -14.08 -12.65 53.65
CA LEU A 9 -13.33 -13.03 52.45
C LEU A 9 -13.41 -11.87 51.44
N ALA A 10 -12.34 -11.11 51.30
CA ALA A 10 -12.22 -10.09 50.27
C ALA A 10 -11.96 -10.74 48.92
N LEU A 11 -12.95 -10.73 48.02
CA LEU A 11 -12.82 -11.17 46.64
C LEU A 11 -12.18 -10.04 45.86
N ALA A 12 -10.86 -10.16 45.55
CA ALA A 12 -10.17 -9.28 44.63
C ALA A 12 -10.44 -9.73 43.20
N THR A 13 -11.33 -9.03 42.50
CA THR A 13 -11.52 -9.21 41.04
C THR A 13 -10.41 -8.57 40.29
N ALA A 14 -9.47 -9.38 39.79
CA ALA A 14 -8.45 -8.94 38.83
C ALA A 14 -9.07 -8.77 37.45
N VAL A 15 -9.30 -7.52 37.03
CA VAL A 15 -9.66 -7.20 35.65
C VAL A 15 -8.39 -7.31 34.81
N ALA A 16 -8.23 -8.44 34.12
CA ALA A 16 -7.19 -8.59 33.10
C ALA A 16 -7.58 -7.74 31.90
N ALA A 17 -6.93 -6.59 31.71
CA ALA A 17 -6.99 -5.81 30.49
C ALA A 17 -6.32 -6.62 29.37
N PHE A 18 -7.10 -7.26 28.50
CA PHE A 18 -6.61 -7.79 27.25
C PHE A 18 -6.25 -6.61 26.34
N THR A 19 -4.99 -6.16 26.39
CA THR A 19 -4.42 -5.36 25.33
C THR A 19 -4.27 -6.27 24.12
N GLY A 20 -5.26 -6.27 23.23
CA GLY A 20 -5.18 -6.93 21.94
C GLY A 20 -4.03 -6.30 21.17
N ASN A 21 -2.88 -6.99 21.11
CA ASN A 21 -1.88 -6.69 20.13
C ASN A 21 -2.49 -6.97 18.76
N ALA A 22 -2.84 -5.92 18.01
CA ALA A 22 -3.08 -6.02 16.59
C ALA A 22 -1.74 -6.44 15.96
N ASN A 23 -1.54 -7.74 15.78
CA ASN A 23 -0.43 -8.25 15.00
C ASN A 23 -0.66 -7.75 13.57
N ALA A 24 0.07 -6.72 13.14
CA ALA A 24 0.24 -6.44 11.74
C ALA A 24 0.90 -7.70 11.15
N GLN A 25 0.15 -8.46 10.37
CA GLN A 25 0.68 -9.64 9.72
C GLN A 25 1.77 -9.18 8.78
N ASP A 26 3.00 -9.59 9.07
CA ASP A 26 4.13 -9.32 8.19
C ASP A 26 4.10 -10.33 7.04
N TYR A 27 3.47 -9.94 5.95
CA TYR A 27 3.40 -10.73 4.72
C TYR A 27 4.77 -10.88 4.02
N SER A 28 5.83 -10.26 4.55
CA SER A 28 7.15 -10.27 3.93
C SER A 28 7.89 -11.59 4.16
N ILE A 29 7.53 -12.35 5.20
CA ILE A 29 8.22 -13.60 5.51
C ILE A 29 7.61 -14.76 4.71
N GLY A 30 8.35 -15.22 3.71
CA GLY A 30 7.97 -16.37 2.88
C GLY A 30 6.96 -16.05 1.76
N TRP A 31 6.55 -14.80 1.61
CA TRP A 31 5.73 -14.38 0.48
C TRP A 31 6.59 -14.17 -0.76
N ASP A 32 6.25 -14.86 -1.84
CA ASP A 32 6.95 -14.81 -3.13
C ASP A 32 5.92 -14.75 -4.27
N PRO A 33 5.76 -13.61 -4.92
CA PRO A 33 4.77 -13.44 -5.98
C PRO A 33 5.11 -14.17 -7.26
N ARG A 34 6.40 -14.42 -7.51
CA ARG A 34 6.89 -15.06 -8.74
C ARG A 34 6.25 -14.47 -10.00
N SER A 35 6.32 -13.14 -10.12
CA SER A 35 5.76 -12.43 -11.29
C SER A 35 6.55 -12.70 -12.56
N GLY A 36 7.78 -13.21 -12.45
CA GLY A 36 8.73 -13.37 -13.55
C GLY A 36 9.52 -12.10 -13.87
N ASP A 37 9.36 -11.04 -13.09
CA ASP A 37 10.08 -9.77 -13.23
C ASP A 37 10.52 -9.26 -11.84
N VAL A 38 11.81 -9.21 -11.59
CA VAL A 38 12.40 -8.85 -10.28
C VAL A 38 11.96 -7.44 -9.83
N TRP A 39 11.79 -6.51 -10.76
CA TRP A 39 11.32 -5.17 -10.41
C TRP A 39 9.87 -5.20 -9.92
N VAL A 40 9.01 -5.99 -10.58
CA VAL A 40 7.62 -6.19 -10.16
C VAL A 40 7.56 -6.87 -8.79
N ASP A 41 8.35 -7.91 -8.57
CA ASP A 41 8.38 -8.63 -7.30
C ASP A 41 8.79 -7.71 -6.14
N ASN A 42 9.83 -6.89 -6.32
CA ASN A 42 10.25 -5.89 -5.34
C ASN A 42 9.16 -4.83 -5.09
N TYR A 43 8.53 -4.35 -6.15
CA TYR A 43 7.45 -3.37 -6.04
C TYR A 43 6.24 -3.93 -5.26
N LEU A 44 5.84 -5.15 -5.54
CA LEU A 44 4.75 -5.82 -4.81
C LEU A 44 5.12 -6.03 -3.32
N GLY A 45 6.39 -6.26 -3.01
CA GLY A 45 6.90 -6.25 -1.64
C GLY A 45 6.72 -4.90 -0.95
N ASP A 46 6.95 -3.79 -1.65
CA ASP A 46 6.67 -2.44 -1.13
C ASP A 46 5.17 -2.21 -0.89
N VAL A 47 4.32 -2.69 -1.82
CA VAL A 47 2.86 -2.65 -1.67
C VAL A 47 2.41 -3.45 -0.44
N ASN A 48 3.00 -4.60 -0.18
CA ASN A 48 2.70 -5.39 1.02
C ASN A 48 3.01 -4.59 2.30
N ARG A 49 4.20 -4.01 2.40
CA ARG A 49 4.58 -3.18 3.56
C ARG A 49 3.64 -2.00 3.74
N TYR A 50 3.29 -1.33 2.65
CA TYR A 50 2.36 -0.21 2.69
C TYR A 50 0.95 -0.65 3.09
N GLY A 51 0.37 -1.65 2.43
CA GLY A 51 -0.99 -2.12 2.66
C GLY A 51 -1.19 -2.72 4.06
N SER A 52 -0.17 -3.41 4.59
CA SER A 52 -0.21 -3.94 5.96
C SER A 52 -0.17 -2.82 7.01
N ARG A 53 0.61 -1.77 6.77
CA ARG A 53 0.74 -0.64 7.70
C ARG A 53 -0.41 0.36 7.60
N TYR A 54 -0.95 0.57 6.40
CA TYR A 54 -1.95 1.58 6.09
C TYR A 54 -3.14 0.97 5.35
N ARG A 55 -3.87 0.08 6.05
CA ARG A 55 -4.94 -0.72 5.46
C ARG A 55 -6.03 0.13 4.81
N ASP A 56 -6.64 1.06 5.55
CA ASP A 56 -7.73 1.89 5.03
C ASP A 56 -7.32 2.76 3.84
N PRO A 57 -6.16 3.46 3.86
CA PRO A 57 -5.62 4.10 2.67
C PRO A 57 -5.45 3.16 1.48
N PHE A 58 -4.92 1.95 1.69
CA PHE A 58 -4.76 0.95 0.65
C PHE A 58 -6.10 0.51 0.04
N VAL A 59 -7.10 0.16 0.88
CA VAL A 59 -8.44 -0.21 0.42
C VAL A 59 -9.06 0.95 -0.38
N ASN A 60 -8.95 2.19 0.10
CA ASN A 60 -9.44 3.37 -0.62
C ASN A 60 -8.75 3.56 -1.98
N GLU A 61 -7.46 3.25 -2.10
CA GLU A 61 -6.73 3.27 -3.38
C GLU A 61 -7.27 2.22 -4.35
N MET A 62 -7.49 0.99 -3.88
CA MET A 62 -8.03 -0.09 -4.71
C MET A 62 -9.41 0.26 -5.26
N VAL A 63 -10.29 0.84 -4.43
CA VAL A 63 -11.62 1.31 -4.85
C VAL A 63 -11.49 2.44 -5.86
N ARG A 64 -10.69 3.46 -5.56
CA ARG A 64 -10.65 4.70 -6.34
C ARG A 64 -9.94 4.57 -7.68
N TYR A 65 -8.84 3.82 -7.72
CA TYR A 65 -7.97 3.79 -8.90
C TYR A 65 -8.10 2.49 -9.72
N TYR A 66 -8.54 1.42 -9.08
CA TYR A 66 -8.71 0.11 -9.73
C TYR A 66 -10.18 -0.29 -9.90
N GLY A 67 -11.12 0.54 -9.38
CA GLY A 67 -12.54 0.24 -9.45
C GLY A 67 -12.94 -1.04 -8.74
N ALA A 68 -12.11 -1.53 -7.83
CA ALA A 68 -12.40 -2.72 -7.06
C ALA A 68 -13.52 -2.46 -6.04
N PRO A 69 -14.56 -3.31 -5.94
CA PRO A 69 -15.54 -3.19 -4.88
C PRO A 69 -14.89 -3.27 -3.50
N ARG A 70 -15.26 -2.39 -2.57
CA ARG A 70 -14.67 -2.34 -1.23
C ARG A 70 -14.82 -3.66 -0.49
N ASP A 71 -16.03 -4.24 -0.54
CA ASP A 71 -16.35 -5.53 0.05
C ASP A 71 -15.45 -6.66 -0.45
N LEU A 72 -15.13 -6.67 -1.75
CA LEU A 72 -14.19 -7.62 -2.32
C LEU A 72 -12.79 -7.43 -1.75
N VAL A 73 -12.28 -6.19 -1.71
CA VAL A 73 -10.93 -5.91 -1.19
C VAL A 73 -10.83 -6.29 0.28
N ASP A 74 -11.84 -5.94 1.07
CA ASP A 74 -11.90 -6.28 2.49
C ASP A 74 -11.98 -7.80 2.70
N ASP A 75 -12.77 -8.54 1.90
CA ASP A 75 -12.87 -9.99 1.95
C ASP A 75 -11.53 -10.66 1.61
N LEU A 76 -10.88 -10.26 0.53
CA LEU A 76 -9.57 -10.79 0.13
C LEU A 76 -8.54 -10.62 1.23
N LEU A 77 -8.48 -9.44 1.85
CA LEU A 77 -7.50 -9.12 2.88
C LEU A 77 -7.79 -9.74 4.24
N THR A 78 -9.07 -9.92 4.62
CA THR A 78 -9.46 -10.38 5.97
C THR A 78 -9.85 -11.84 6.01
N THR A 79 -10.77 -12.25 5.12
CA THR A 79 -11.34 -13.59 5.14
C THR A 79 -10.42 -14.59 4.45
N ARG A 80 -9.90 -14.19 3.28
CA ARG A 80 -9.02 -15.05 2.47
C ARG A 80 -7.54 -14.84 2.78
N ASN A 81 -7.22 -13.87 3.65
CA ASN A 81 -5.86 -13.59 4.12
C ASN A 81 -4.83 -13.37 3.01
N TRP A 82 -5.26 -12.68 1.94
CA TRP A 82 -4.35 -12.31 0.86
C TRP A 82 -3.38 -11.23 1.28
N ALA A 83 -2.17 -11.30 0.77
CA ALA A 83 -1.22 -10.21 0.89
C ALA A 83 -1.72 -8.98 0.07
N PRO A 84 -1.55 -7.75 0.58
CA PRO A 84 -1.91 -6.54 -0.18
C PRO A 84 -1.33 -6.49 -1.59
N GLY A 85 -0.11 -6.99 -1.80
CA GLY A 85 0.52 -7.10 -3.11
C GLY A 85 -0.24 -8.00 -4.07
N ASP A 86 -0.81 -9.12 -3.57
CA ASP A 86 -1.61 -10.01 -4.40
C ASP A 86 -2.93 -9.36 -4.82
N VAL A 87 -3.62 -8.68 -3.89
CA VAL A 87 -4.84 -7.91 -4.19
C VAL A 87 -4.55 -6.82 -5.23
N TYR A 88 -3.46 -6.09 -5.02
CA TYR A 88 -3.03 -5.04 -5.94
C TYR A 88 -2.74 -5.60 -7.34
N TYR A 89 -2.00 -6.70 -7.42
CA TYR A 89 -1.58 -7.26 -8.70
C TYR A 89 -2.75 -7.88 -9.47
N ALA A 90 -3.66 -8.57 -8.78
CA ALA A 90 -4.90 -9.08 -9.35
C ALA A 90 -5.72 -7.96 -10.01
N CYS A 91 -5.94 -6.85 -9.28
CA CYS A 91 -6.71 -5.73 -9.81
C CYS A 91 -5.96 -4.96 -10.92
N SER A 92 -4.62 -4.93 -10.87
CA SER A 92 -3.81 -4.33 -11.94
C SER A 92 -3.90 -5.14 -13.23
N ILE A 93 -3.82 -6.46 -13.16
CA ILE A 93 -4.04 -7.37 -14.29
C ILE A 93 -5.45 -7.18 -14.83
N ALA A 94 -6.46 -7.17 -13.98
CA ALA A 94 -7.85 -7.01 -14.38
C ALA A 94 -8.07 -5.69 -15.13
N GLN A 95 -7.46 -4.60 -14.69
CA GLN A 95 -7.55 -3.29 -15.34
C GLN A 95 -6.93 -3.32 -16.75
N VAL A 96 -5.77 -3.96 -16.92
CA VAL A 96 -5.12 -4.12 -18.22
C VAL A 96 -5.98 -4.95 -19.17
N LEU A 97 -6.66 -5.96 -18.65
CA LEU A 97 -7.54 -6.85 -19.44
C LEU A 97 -8.93 -6.25 -19.67
N GLY A 98 -9.27 -5.10 -19.09
CA GLY A 98 -10.62 -4.54 -19.12
C GLY A 98 -11.67 -5.43 -18.42
N ARG A 99 -11.25 -6.16 -17.37
CA ARG A 99 -12.09 -7.07 -16.59
C ARG A 99 -12.28 -6.56 -15.15
N PRO A 100 -13.36 -6.98 -14.46
CA PRO A 100 -13.49 -6.71 -13.04
C PRO A 100 -12.38 -7.38 -12.23
N CYS A 101 -11.91 -6.74 -11.14
CA CYS A 101 -10.87 -7.29 -10.26
C CYS A 101 -11.22 -8.71 -9.75
N ARG A 102 -12.48 -8.97 -9.44
CA ARG A 102 -12.99 -10.28 -9.02
C ARG A 102 -12.65 -11.39 -10.01
N TYR A 103 -12.71 -11.13 -11.31
CA TYR A 103 -12.39 -12.12 -12.33
C TYR A 103 -10.97 -12.67 -12.18
N VAL A 104 -9.99 -11.79 -11.94
CA VAL A 104 -8.60 -12.22 -11.76
C VAL A 104 -8.38 -12.80 -10.37
N ALA A 105 -9.07 -12.27 -9.36
CA ALA A 105 -8.99 -12.82 -8.01
C ALA A 105 -9.47 -14.28 -7.95
N ASP A 106 -10.62 -14.57 -8.54
CA ASP A 106 -11.17 -15.94 -8.59
C ASP A 106 -10.27 -16.87 -9.40
N TYR A 107 -9.67 -16.36 -10.48
CA TYR A 107 -8.69 -17.13 -11.27
C TYR A 107 -7.43 -17.45 -10.47
N TRP A 108 -6.89 -16.47 -9.74
CA TRP A 108 -5.72 -16.66 -8.87
C TRP A 108 -5.96 -17.72 -7.80
N GLU A 109 -7.10 -17.73 -7.15
CA GLU A 109 -7.42 -18.74 -6.13
C GLU A 109 -7.31 -20.16 -6.62
N GLN A 110 -7.66 -20.39 -7.87
CA GLN A 110 -7.58 -21.72 -8.48
C GLN A 110 -6.16 -22.07 -8.96
N HIS A 111 -5.26 -21.07 -9.12
CA HIS A 111 -3.98 -21.22 -9.80
C HIS A 111 -2.78 -20.64 -9.03
N HIS A 112 -2.97 -20.14 -7.80
CA HIS A 112 -1.92 -19.40 -7.06
C HIS A 112 -0.62 -20.21 -6.86
N GLY A 113 -0.66 -21.52 -6.81
CA GLY A 113 0.53 -22.38 -6.75
C GLY A 113 1.51 -22.20 -7.91
N LYS A 114 1.07 -21.71 -9.06
CA LYS A 114 1.89 -21.46 -10.25
C LYS A 114 2.70 -20.16 -10.17
N GLY A 115 2.29 -19.20 -9.34
CA GLY A 115 2.84 -17.84 -9.27
C GLY A 115 2.23 -16.87 -10.29
N TRP A 116 2.35 -15.59 -10.00
CA TRP A 116 1.72 -14.52 -10.78
C TRP A 116 2.18 -14.42 -12.23
N GLY A 117 3.45 -14.74 -12.52
CA GLY A 117 3.97 -14.72 -13.89
C GLY A 117 3.26 -15.70 -14.80
N VAL A 118 3.01 -16.93 -14.32
CA VAL A 118 2.27 -17.95 -15.06
C VAL A 118 0.80 -17.54 -15.22
N VAL A 119 0.18 -17.09 -14.13
CA VAL A 119 -1.23 -16.64 -14.16
C VAL A 119 -1.43 -15.47 -15.13
N ALA A 120 -0.54 -14.47 -15.13
CA ALA A 120 -0.60 -13.38 -16.10
C ALA A 120 -0.50 -13.86 -17.54
N GLN A 121 0.40 -14.81 -17.81
CA GLN A 121 0.56 -15.40 -19.16
C GLN A 121 -0.69 -16.20 -19.60
N GLU A 122 -1.29 -16.99 -18.71
CA GLU A 122 -2.52 -17.74 -18.97
C GLU A 122 -3.70 -16.80 -19.24
N LEU A 123 -3.71 -15.61 -18.62
CA LEU A 123 -4.68 -14.54 -18.85
C LEU A 123 -4.36 -13.67 -20.10
N GLY A 124 -3.29 -13.98 -20.83
CA GLY A 124 -2.92 -13.33 -22.09
C GLY A 124 -1.84 -12.25 -21.97
N ILE A 125 -1.37 -11.90 -20.76
CA ILE A 125 -0.30 -10.92 -20.57
C ILE A 125 1.05 -11.64 -20.59
N ARG A 126 1.74 -11.61 -21.74
CA ARG A 126 3.02 -12.30 -21.94
C ARG A 126 4.16 -11.30 -22.01
N PRO A 127 5.40 -11.69 -21.63
CA PRO A 127 6.58 -10.90 -21.94
C PRO A 127 6.63 -10.56 -23.44
N GLY A 128 6.75 -9.25 -23.75
CA GLY A 128 6.75 -8.77 -25.15
C GLY A 128 5.35 -8.44 -25.70
N SER A 129 4.25 -8.76 -25.02
CA SER A 129 2.92 -8.28 -25.41
C SER A 129 2.75 -6.79 -25.04
N PRO A 130 1.86 -6.04 -25.71
CA PRO A 130 1.58 -4.64 -25.40
C PRO A 130 0.99 -4.43 -23.99
N GLU A 131 0.35 -5.44 -23.43
CA GLU A 131 -0.23 -5.43 -22.08
C GLU A 131 0.85 -5.46 -21.00
N PHE A 132 2.00 -6.08 -21.25
CA PHE A 132 3.06 -6.23 -20.26
C PHE A 132 3.68 -4.88 -19.82
N PRO A 133 4.07 -3.95 -20.73
CA PRO A 133 4.48 -2.60 -20.36
C PRO A 133 3.36 -1.82 -19.65
N ALA A 134 2.09 -1.99 -20.05
CA ALA A 134 0.96 -1.36 -19.41
C ALA A 134 0.84 -1.82 -17.94
N LEU A 135 0.96 -3.12 -17.69
CA LEU A 135 0.95 -3.68 -16.33
C LEU A 135 2.08 -3.11 -15.46
N LYS A 136 3.31 -3.04 -16.00
CA LYS A 136 4.45 -2.39 -15.31
C LYS A 136 4.22 -0.90 -15.08
N GLY A 137 3.61 -0.20 -16.03
CA GLY A 137 3.26 1.21 -15.90
C GLY A 137 2.18 1.47 -14.83
N HIS A 138 1.25 0.56 -14.64
CA HIS A 138 0.29 0.63 -13.53
C HIS A 138 1.00 0.47 -12.18
N ALA A 139 1.92 -0.47 -12.07
CA ALA A 139 2.77 -0.66 -10.91
C ALA A 139 3.57 0.61 -10.57
N GLY A 140 4.24 1.24 -11.55
CA GLY A 140 5.04 2.46 -11.35
C GLY A 140 4.23 3.67 -10.85
N ARG A 141 3.04 3.90 -11.37
CA ARG A 141 2.17 5.01 -10.94
C ARG A 141 1.69 4.91 -9.49
N GLY A 142 1.53 3.71 -8.96
CA GLY A 142 1.23 3.49 -7.55
C GLY A 142 2.40 3.88 -6.65
N ALA A 143 3.65 3.58 -7.07
CA ALA A 143 4.87 3.92 -6.33
C ALA A 143 5.07 5.43 -6.17
N GLU A 144 4.83 6.21 -7.23
CA GLU A 144 4.96 7.68 -7.18
C GLU A 144 3.94 8.33 -6.25
N ARG A 145 2.70 7.83 -6.23
CA ARG A 145 1.63 8.32 -5.33
C ARG A 145 1.92 8.02 -3.86
N GLY A 146 2.49 6.85 -3.56
CA GLY A 146 2.90 6.47 -2.20
C GLY A 146 4.04 7.34 -1.66
N ARG A 147 5.02 7.70 -2.49
CA ARG A 147 6.15 8.56 -2.10
C ARG A 147 5.74 10.02 -1.82
N GLY A 148 4.78 10.57 -2.58
CA GLY A 148 4.31 11.94 -2.39
C GLY A 148 3.54 12.18 -1.09
N ARG A 149 2.91 11.17 -0.51
CA ARG A 149 2.17 11.28 0.74
C ARG A 149 3.03 11.16 2.01
N GLY A 150 4.15 10.45 1.93
CA GLY A 150 5.06 10.29 3.08
C GLY A 150 5.84 11.55 3.42
N GLN A 151 5.96 12.53 2.52
CA GLN A 151 6.71 13.76 2.75
C GLN A 151 5.88 14.94 3.28
N GLN A 152 4.55 14.83 3.35
CA GLN A 152 3.68 15.92 3.83
C GLN A 152 3.26 15.82 5.30
N GLN A 153 3.69 14.82 6.05
CA GLN A 153 3.47 14.74 7.50
C GLN A 153 4.78 14.82 8.28
N GLY A 154 5.55 15.86 8.03
CA GLY A 154 6.55 16.34 8.98
C GLY A 154 5.82 17.09 10.11
N PRO A 155 6.18 16.87 11.40
CA PRO A 155 5.58 17.64 12.48
C PRO A 155 5.95 19.11 12.29
N GLY A 156 4.94 19.96 12.16
CA GLY A 156 5.08 21.41 12.12
C GLY A 156 5.85 21.88 13.34
N ARG A 157 7.09 22.29 13.14
CA ARG A 157 7.86 23.02 14.13
C ARG A 157 7.35 24.45 14.10
N GLY A 158 6.64 24.80 15.15
CA GLY A 158 6.19 26.16 15.42
C GLY A 158 7.34 27.15 15.54
N GLY A 159 7.04 28.31 15.09
CA GLY A 159 7.45 29.65 15.43
C GLY A 159 8.91 29.93 15.79
N ASP A 160 9.51 30.87 15.12
CA ASP A 160 9.97 32.04 15.88
C ASP A 160 10.07 33.25 14.95
N GLU A 161 9.69 34.39 15.51
CA GLU A 161 9.66 35.68 14.86
C GLU A 161 11.11 36.17 14.66
N GLY A 162 11.48 36.52 13.44
CA GLY A 162 12.75 37.14 13.10
C GLY A 162 12.58 38.25 12.09
N ARG A 163 12.37 39.47 12.56
CA ARG A 163 12.44 40.70 11.75
C ARG A 163 13.79 40.79 11.06
N GLY A 164 13.82 40.89 9.73
CA GLY A 164 15.00 41.22 8.96
C GLY A 164 14.64 42.07 7.73
N ARG A 165 14.67 43.38 7.88
CA ARG A 165 14.65 44.32 6.75
C ARG A 165 15.96 44.12 5.95
N GLY A 166 15.84 43.85 4.65
CA GLY A 166 16.95 43.86 3.70
C GLY A 166 16.48 44.42 2.37
N ASN A 167 16.66 45.71 2.19
CA ASN A 167 16.48 46.46 0.96
C ASN A 167 17.66 46.14 0.03
N GLY A 168 17.44 45.66 -1.20
CA GLY A 168 18.48 45.36 -2.18
C GLY A 168 17.97 45.56 -3.60
N ASN A 169 18.02 46.82 -4.05
CA ASN A 169 17.77 47.26 -5.42
C ASN A 169 18.96 46.82 -6.30
N GLY A 170 18.72 46.07 -7.38
CA GLY A 170 19.76 45.65 -8.34
C GLY A 170 19.21 45.61 -9.76
N ASN A 171 19.21 46.74 -10.41
CA ASN A 171 18.99 46.93 -11.82
C ASN A 171 20.15 46.36 -12.62
N GLY A 172 19.95 45.39 -13.50
CA GLY A 172 20.94 44.90 -14.48
C GLY A 172 20.32 44.69 -15.85
N ARG A 173 20.29 45.77 -16.63
CA ARG A 173 20.06 45.72 -18.09
C ARG A 173 21.30 45.12 -18.74
N GLY A 174 21.14 44.07 -19.52
CA GLY A 174 22.15 43.53 -20.44
C GLY A 174 21.54 43.28 -21.82
N ASN A 175 21.63 44.25 -22.66
CA ASN A 175 21.29 44.18 -24.09
C ASN A 175 22.49 43.59 -24.82
N GLY A 176 22.36 42.55 -25.66
CA GLY A 176 23.40 41.95 -26.44
C GLY A 176 22.88 41.42 -27.78
N ASN A 177 22.79 42.33 -28.74
CA ASN A 177 22.62 42.03 -30.16
C ASN A 177 23.92 41.42 -30.72
N GLY A 178 23.84 40.32 -31.43
CA GLY A 178 24.95 39.71 -32.20
C GLY A 178 24.44 39.07 -33.46
N ARG A 179 24.49 39.85 -34.54
CA ARG A 179 24.38 39.41 -35.92
C ARG A 179 25.75 38.87 -36.37
N GLY A 180 25.76 37.91 -37.27
CA GLY A 180 26.88 37.71 -38.17
C GLY A 180 27.17 36.28 -38.58
N GLY A 181 27.08 36.04 -39.86
CA GLY A 181 27.77 35.02 -40.60
C GLY A 181 26.94 33.93 -41.19
#